data_f26b6ffddb5aae6b9bb08f3e2e8ea334
#
_entry.id   f26b6ffddb5aae6b9bb08f3e2e8ea334
#
_cell.length_a   1.000
_cell.length_b   1.000
_cell.length_c   1.000
_cell.angle_alpha   90.00
_cell.angle_beta   90.00
_cell.angle_gamma   90.00
#
_symmetry.space_group_name_H-M   'P 1'
#
loop_
_entity.id
_entity.type
_entity.pdbx_description
1 polymer ?
#
loop_
_entity_poly.entity_id
_entity_poly.type
_entity_poly.pdbx_seq_one_letter_code
_entity_poly.pdbx_strand_id
1 'polypeptide(L)'
;IKSSAASDVYKRQTYMMGYYFPFSMEANYNGTMYIVNKPSVICHEFAHLKGFMQEDEANLIGYLACINSDDAFFHYSGYMGVLNYVEKEFRASIQKSRKEYAKHPQISAQVYADNMFLTREAWQTVEKKAVVSTKTAKKVSNAATTASLKLNGVEEGMKAYDGVVKLLLDYYDGVLYGDVLVTVDAE
;
A
#
# COMPACT_ATOMS: atom_id res chain seq x y z
N ILE A 1 20.99 -10.92 -4.82
CA ILE A 1 20.33 -12.23 -4.56
C ILE A 1 19.46 -12.55 -5.75
N LYS A 2 19.87 -13.58 -6.50
CA LYS A 2 19.01 -14.11 -7.56
C LYS A 2 17.84 -14.83 -6.91
N SER A 3 16.69 -14.16 -6.82
CA SER A 3 15.44 -14.81 -6.48
C SER A 3 15.16 -15.89 -7.51
N SER A 4 14.86 -17.11 -7.08
CA SER A 4 14.50 -18.18 -8.04
C SER A 4 13.21 -17.79 -8.76
N ALA A 5 13.07 -18.16 -10.05
CA ALA A 5 11.87 -17.84 -10.82
C ALA A 5 10.57 -18.33 -10.14
N ALA A 6 10.63 -19.41 -9.37
CA ALA A 6 9.50 -19.91 -8.57
C ALA A 6 9.14 -18.97 -7.41
N SER A 7 10.13 -18.38 -6.73
CA SER A 7 9.90 -17.38 -5.67
C SER A 7 9.24 -16.14 -6.23
N ASP A 8 9.64 -15.67 -7.40
CA ASP A 8 9.05 -14.49 -8.05
C ASP A 8 7.60 -14.73 -8.48
N VAL A 9 7.30 -15.91 -9.02
CA VAL A 9 5.93 -16.29 -9.36
C VAL A 9 5.05 -16.33 -8.10
N TYR A 10 5.54 -16.93 -7.02
CA TYR A 10 4.82 -16.99 -5.75
C TYR A 10 4.52 -15.61 -5.17
N LYS A 11 5.51 -14.69 -5.13
CA LYS A 11 5.32 -13.32 -4.66
C LYS A 11 4.23 -12.58 -5.46
N ARG A 12 4.18 -12.79 -6.78
CA ARG A 12 3.15 -12.21 -7.65
C ARG A 12 1.76 -12.78 -7.38
N GLN A 13 1.66 -14.10 -7.16
CA GLN A 13 0.39 -14.76 -6.82
C GLN A 13 -0.18 -14.30 -5.48
N THR A 14 0.67 -13.87 -4.55
CA THR A 14 0.27 -13.44 -3.21
C THR A 14 -0.01 -11.93 -3.11
N TYR A 15 0.03 -11.21 -4.23
CA TYR A 15 -0.13 -9.75 -4.27
C TYR A 15 0.92 -8.99 -3.44
N MET A 16 2.07 -9.57 -3.21
CA MET A 16 3.15 -8.91 -2.48
C MET A 16 3.72 -7.78 -3.34
N MET A 17 3.50 -6.54 -2.92
CA MET A 17 3.97 -5.34 -3.62
C MET A 17 5.42 -5.04 -3.28
N GLY A 18 5.76 -5.11 -1.98
CA GLY A 18 7.10 -4.92 -1.46
C GLY A 18 7.32 -5.76 -0.22
N TYR A 19 8.51 -5.73 0.31
CA TYR A 19 8.85 -6.26 1.62
C TYR A 19 10.18 -5.69 2.10
N TYR A 20 10.24 -5.40 3.38
CA TYR A 20 11.46 -5.08 4.08
C TYR A 20 12.02 -6.32 4.78
N PHE A 21 13.32 -6.57 4.63
CA PHE A 21 13.99 -7.68 5.30
C PHE A 21 14.97 -7.16 6.35
N PRO A 22 14.60 -7.19 7.65
CA PRO A 22 15.35 -6.50 8.70
C PRO A 22 16.78 -7.04 8.92
N PHE A 23 17.02 -8.31 8.66
CA PHE A 23 18.34 -8.90 8.87
C PHE A 23 19.41 -8.44 7.88
N SER A 24 19.03 -8.10 6.63
CA SER A 24 19.93 -7.53 5.63
C SER A 24 19.73 -6.03 5.42
N MET A 25 18.75 -5.42 6.11
CA MET A 25 18.37 -4.01 5.94
C MET A 25 18.03 -3.69 4.47
N GLU A 26 17.35 -4.61 3.79
CA GLU A 26 17.00 -4.46 2.38
C GLU A 26 15.51 -4.16 2.22
N ALA A 27 15.22 -3.05 1.55
CA ALA A 27 13.90 -2.72 1.05
C ALA A 27 13.76 -3.24 -0.38
N ASN A 28 12.76 -4.06 -0.63
CA ASN A 28 12.53 -4.71 -1.92
C ASN A 28 11.11 -4.41 -2.41
N TYR A 29 10.94 -4.22 -3.70
CA TYR A 29 9.63 -4.08 -4.32
C TYR A 29 9.43 -5.04 -5.48
N ASN A 30 8.19 -5.33 -5.82
CA ASN A 30 7.84 -6.17 -6.95
C ASN A 30 7.98 -5.39 -8.26
N GLY A 31 9.08 -5.58 -8.98
CA GLY A 31 9.37 -4.87 -10.22
C GLY A 31 8.33 -5.06 -11.34
N THR A 32 7.46 -6.09 -11.25
CA THR A 32 6.43 -6.40 -12.25
C THR A 32 5.05 -5.84 -11.90
N MET A 33 4.87 -5.25 -10.70
CA MET A 33 3.62 -4.58 -10.39
C MET A 33 3.35 -3.43 -11.35
N TYR A 34 2.08 -3.06 -11.48
CA TYR A 34 1.69 -1.95 -12.33
C TYR A 34 2.44 -0.67 -11.93
N ILE A 35 2.87 0.09 -12.93
CA ILE A 35 3.82 1.19 -12.72
C ILE A 35 3.32 2.23 -11.71
N VAL A 36 2.01 2.47 -11.68
CA VAL A 36 1.38 3.44 -10.78
C VAL A 36 1.62 3.12 -9.30
N ASN A 37 1.77 1.84 -8.95
CA ASN A 37 1.99 1.44 -7.56
C ASN A 37 3.46 1.60 -7.10
N LYS A 38 4.41 1.74 -8.03
CA LYS A 38 5.83 1.67 -7.69
C LYS A 38 6.29 2.78 -6.76
N PRO A 39 6.03 4.08 -7.04
CA PRO A 39 6.48 5.15 -6.16
C PRO A 39 5.99 4.99 -4.72
N SER A 40 4.67 4.80 -4.52
CA SER A 40 4.10 4.67 -3.18
C SER A 40 4.63 3.46 -2.41
N VAL A 41 4.79 2.32 -3.09
CA VAL A 41 5.35 1.11 -2.46
C VAL A 41 6.83 1.29 -2.12
N ILE A 42 7.63 1.89 -3.00
CA ILE A 42 9.05 2.15 -2.74
C ILE A 42 9.21 3.07 -1.53
N CYS A 43 8.42 4.13 -1.45
CA CYS A 43 8.45 5.05 -0.31
C CYS A 43 8.00 4.37 0.99
N HIS A 44 7.00 3.48 0.94
CA HIS A 44 6.56 2.67 2.06
C HIS A 44 7.69 1.74 2.56
N GLU A 45 8.34 1.00 1.67
CA GLU A 45 9.46 0.12 2.06
C GLU A 45 10.66 0.91 2.60
N PHE A 46 10.88 2.13 2.12
CA PHE A 46 11.89 3.01 2.68
C PHE A 46 11.52 3.54 4.06
N ALA A 47 10.24 3.71 4.38
CA ALA A 47 9.82 4.02 5.74
C ALA A 47 10.22 2.90 6.71
N HIS A 48 10.02 1.64 6.34
CA HIS A 48 10.51 0.50 7.12
C HIS A 48 12.03 0.52 7.28
N LEU A 49 12.77 0.84 6.23
CA LEU A 49 14.23 0.97 6.28
C LEU A 49 14.69 2.08 7.24
N LYS A 50 13.86 3.11 7.43
CA LYS A 50 14.11 4.22 8.37
C LYS A 50 13.64 3.91 9.81
N GLY A 51 13.08 2.73 10.05
CA GLY A 51 12.70 2.28 11.39
C GLY A 51 11.22 2.38 11.72
N PHE A 52 10.38 2.86 10.81
CA PHE A 52 8.92 2.88 10.99
C PHE A 52 8.36 1.48 10.71
N MET A 53 8.16 0.69 11.78
CA MET A 53 7.77 -0.72 11.65
C MET A 53 6.25 -0.92 11.56
N GLN A 54 5.46 0.06 11.99
CA GLN A 54 4.00 -0.02 11.91
C GLN A 54 3.55 0.24 10.46
N GLU A 55 2.68 -0.61 9.96
CA GLU A 55 2.23 -0.59 8.57
C GLU A 55 1.42 0.66 8.21
N ASP A 56 0.61 1.15 9.15
CA ASP A 56 -0.15 2.38 9.01
C ASP A 56 0.74 3.62 8.97
N GLU A 57 1.77 3.69 9.82
CA GLU A 57 2.79 4.73 9.79
C GLU A 57 3.59 4.69 8.48
N ALA A 58 4.04 3.49 8.05
CA ALA A 58 4.76 3.33 6.79
C ALA A 58 3.91 3.74 5.58
N ASN A 59 2.61 3.42 5.59
CA ASN A 59 1.66 3.87 4.57
C ASN A 59 1.50 5.40 4.56
N LEU A 60 1.37 6.04 5.72
CA LEU A 60 1.30 7.50 5.81
C LEU A 60 2.59 8.15 5.31
N ILE A 61 3.74 7.70 5.76
CA ILE A 61 5.05 8.25 5.36
C ILE A 61 5.26 8.06 3.86
N GLY A 62 4.94 6.88 3.32
CA GLY A 62 4.99 6.61 1.89
C GLY A 62 4.09 7.55 1.09
N TYR A 63 2.88 7.79 1.57
CA TYR A 63 1.95 8.76 0.99
C TYR A 63 2.53 10.19 1.03
N LEU A 64 2.97 10.67 2.20
CA LEU A 64 3.52 12.02 2.37
C LEU A 64 4.78 12.23 1.52
N ALA A 65 5.67 11.25 1.44
CA ALA A 65 6.84 11.32 0.57
C ALA A 65 6.45 11.48 -0.91
N CYS A 66 5.39 10.80 -1.34
CA CYS A 66 4.90 10.92 -2.71
C CYS A 66 4.27 12.27 -2.99
N ILE A 67 3.39 12.79 -2.13
CA ILE A 67 2.69 14.06 -2.38
C ILE A 67 3.57 15.30 -2.20
N ASN A 68 4.70 15.18 -1.51
CA ASN A 68 5.69 16.25 -1.37
C ASN A 68 6.82 16.20 -2.44
N SER A 69 6.73 15.28 -3.40
CA SER A 69 7.61 15.25 -4.56
C SER A 69 7.24 16.36 -5.56
N ASP A 70 8.19 16.82 -6.37
CA ASP A 70 7.92 17.74 -7.49
C ASP A 70 7.30 17.02 -8.71
N ASP A 71 7.20 15.70 -8.70
CA ASP A 71 6.72 14.87 -9.80
C ASP A 71 5.24 14.51 -9.65
N ALA A 72 4.41 14.97 -10.58
CA ALA A 72 2.97 14.69 -10.60
C ALA A 72 2.63 13.18 -10.63
N PHE A 73 3.50 12.34 -11.19
CA PHE A 73 3.31 10.89 -11.19
C PHE A 73 3.48 10.30 -9.78
N PHE A 74 4.41 10.84 -8.99
CA PHE A 74 4.54 10.48 -7.58
C PHE A 74 3.30 10.88 -6.80
N HIS A 75 2.76 12.10 -7.00
CA HIS A 75 1.50 12.52 -6.37
C HIS A 75 0.39 11.52 -6.67
N TYR A 76 0.20 11.19 -7.96
CA TYR A 76 -0.81 10.24 -8.38
C TYR A 76 -0.64 8.86 -7.71
N SER A 77 0.60 8.35 -7.69
CA SER A 77 0.92 7.11 -7.01
C SER A 77 0.63 7.15 -5.50
N GLY A 78 0.95 8.25 -4.83
CA GLY A 78 0.66 8.45 -3.42
C GLY A 78 -0.84 8.35 -3.13
N TYR A 79 -1.67 9.09 -3.89
CA TYR A 79 -3.13 9.02 -3.76
C TYR A 79 -3.66 7.61 -4.05
N MET A 80 -3.13 6.92 -5.06
CA MET A 80 -3.52 5.54 -5.38
C MET A 80 -3.15 4.57 -4.26
N GLY A 81 -2.02 4.77 -3.59
CA GLY A 81 -1.56 3.94 -2.48
C GLY A 81 -2.52 3.91 -1.29
N VAL A 82 -3.23 5.01 -1.02
CA VAL A 82 -4.18 5.11 0.10
C VAL A 82 -5.65 5.01 -0.34
N LEU A 83 -5.94 5.06 -1.64
CA LEU A 83 -7.30 5.12 -2.18
C LEU A 83 -8.24 4.05 -1.63
N ASN A 84 -7.81 2.79 -1.63
CA ASN A 84 -8.64 1.67 -1.22
C ASN A 84 -9.00 1.73 0.28
N TYR A 85 -8.09 2.23 1.12
CA TYR A 85 -8.32 2.40 2.55
C TYR A 85 -9.33 3.51 2.79
N VAL A 86 -9.11 4.67 2.18
CA VAL A 86 -9.99 5.84 2.29
C VAL A 86 -11.40 5.51 1.76
N GLU A 87 -11.50 4.90 0.58
CA GLU A 87 -12.81 4.54 0.01
C GLU A 87 -13.56 3.52 0.87
N LYS A 88 -12.85 2.54 1.42
CA LYS A 88 -13.43 1.53 2.32
C LYS A 88 -14.04 2.18 3.56
N GLU A 89 -13.28 3.04 4.27
CA GLU A 89 -13.72 3.72 5.48
C GLU A 89 -14.83 4.74 5.18
N PHE A 90 -14.70 5.50 4.08
CA PHE A 90 -15.75 6.40 3.64
C PHE A 90 -17.08 5.67 3.37
N ARG A 91 -17.03 4.55 2.64
CA ARG A 91 -18.23 3.74 2.41
C ARG A 91 -18.81 3.15 3.69
N ALA A 92 -17.97 2.82 4.67
CA ALA A 92 -18.42 2.36 5.97
C ALA A 92 -19.12 3.47 6.74
N SER A 93 -18.57 4.69 6.77
CA SER A 93 -19.12 5.85 7.48
C SER A 93 -20.52 6.24 7.01
N ILE A 94 -20.79 6.11 5.71
CA ILE A 94 -22.12 6.34 5.12
C ILE A 94 -23.01 5.09 5.07
N GLN A 95 -22.69 4.07 5.88
CA GLN A 95 -23.44 2.80 5.96
C GLN A 95 -23.63 2.10 4.60
N LYS A 96 -22.68 2.26 3.67
CA LYS A 96 -22.71 1.73 2.28
C LYS A 96 -23.88 2.24 1.44
N SER A 97 -24.47 3.38 1.82
CA SER A 97 -25.58 4.00 1.10
C SER A 97 -25.13 4.55 -0.25
N ARG A 98 -25.65 4.01 -1.34
CA ARG A 98 -25.37 4.51 -2.70
C ARG A 98 -25.89 5.94 -2.90
N LYS A 99 -27.01 6.30 -2.25
CA LYS A 99 -27.60 7.63 -2.35
C LYS A 99 -26.71 8.69 -1.68
N GLU A 100 -26.16 8.38 -0.51
CA GLU A 100 -25.20 9.26 0.16
C GLU A 100 -23.91 9.36 -0.62
N TYR A 101 -23.36 8.23 -1.09
CA TYR A 101 -22.15 8.20 -1.90
C TYR A 101 -22.25 9.09 -3.16
N ALA A 102 -23.40 9.09 -3.83
CA ALA A 102 -23.63 9.90 -5.04
C ALA A 102 -23.62 11.42 -4.81
N LYS A 103 -23.75 11.90 -3.56
CA LYS A 103 -23.67 13.31 -3.20
C LYS A 103 -22.24 13.85 -3.12
N HIS A 104 -21.26 12.97 -3.04
CA HIS A 104 -19.85 13.32 -2.91
C HIS A 104 -19.12 13.26 -4.27
N PRO A 105 -17.93 13.88 -4.39
CA PRO A 105 -17.11 13.77 -5.59
C PRO A 105 -16.88 12.30 -5.95
N GLN A 106 -17.09 11.97 -7.23
CA GLN A 106 -16.98 10.61 -7.72
C GLN A 106 -15.57 10.35 -8.24
N ILE A 107 -15.02 9.18 -7.92
CA ILE A 107 -13.76 8.71 -8.47
C ILE A 107 -13.98 8.38 -9.95
N SER A 108 -13.09 8.86 -10.83
CA SER A 108 -13.22 8.64 -12.26
C SER A 108 -13.03 7.16 -12.63
N ALA A 109 -13.63 6.76 -13.76
CA ALA A 109 -13.45 5.41 -14.30
C ALA A 109 -11.98 5.10 -14.62
N GLN A 110 -11.18 6.11 -15.00
CA GLN A 110 -9.75 5.95 -15.25
C GLN A 110 -9.00 5.57 -13.97
N VAL A 111 -9.26 6.24 -12.86
CA VAL A 111 -8.64 5.94 -11.55
C VAL A 111 -8.96 4.50 -11.13
N TYR A 112 -10.22 4.06 -11.31
CA TYR A 112 -10.56 2.64 -11.04
C TYR A 112 -9.85 1.67 -11.98
N ALA A 113 -9.65 2.04 -13.25
CA ALA A 113 -8.91 1.22 -14.21
C ALA A 113 -7.42 1.13 -13.85
N ASP A 114 -6.84 2.21 -13.33
CA ASP A 114 -5.44 2.25 -12.88
C ASP A 114 -5.23 1.57 -11.52
N ASN A 115 -6.29 1.34 -10.75
CA ASN A 115 -6.25 0.66 -9.46
C ASN A 115 -6.10 -0.87 -9.63
N MET A 116 -4.98 -1.28 -10.20
CA MET A 116 -4.66 -2.68 -10.45
C MET A 116 -3.27 -3.03 -9.90
N PHE A 117 -3.10 -4.25 -9.43
CA PHE A 117 -1.81 -4.77 -8.97
C PHE A 117 -0.88 -5.13 -10.14
N LEU A 118 -1.41 -5.86 -11.12
CA LEU A 118 -0.71 -6.30 -12.33
C LEU A 118 -1.59 -6.05 -13.54
N THR A 119 -0.96 -5.82 -14.70
CA THR A 119 -1.69 -5.83 -15.96
C THR A 119 -2.24 -7.23 -16.27
N ARG A 120 -3.20 -7.30 -17.19
CA ARG A 120 -3.81 -8.56 -17.61
C ARG A 120 -2.77 -9.54 -18.18
N GLU A 121 -1.83 -9.04 -18.97
CA GLU A 121 -0.75 -9.82 -19.59
C GLU A 121 0.23 -10.35 -18.54
N ALA A 122 0.56 -9.53 -17.54
CA ALA A 122 1.40 -9.96 -16.43
C ALA A 122 0.72 -11.08 -15.61
N TRP A 123 -0.59 -10.98 -15.34
CA TRP A 123 -1.37 -12.04 -14.68
C TRP A 123 -1.36 -13.33 -15.46
N GLN A 124 -1.61 -13.30 -16.77
CA GLN A 124 -1.56 -14.50 -17.61
C GLN A 124 -0.19 -15.20 -17.55
N THR A 125 0.88 -14.40 -17.47
CA THR A 125 2.25 -14.94 -17.35
C THR A 125 2.45 -15.60 -15.98
N VAL A 126 1.94 -15.00 -14.91
CA VAL A 126 2.00 -15.55 -13.55
C VAL A 126 1.25 -16.88 -13.48
N GLU A 127 0.02 -16.94 -13.99
CA GLU A 127 -0.81 -18.15 -13.96
C GLU A 127 -0.21 -19.30 -14.76
N LYS A 128 0.39 -19.02 -15.93
CA LYS A 128 1.08 -20.03 -16.74
C LYS A 128 2.29 -20.66 -16.05
N LYS A 129 2.97 -19.91 -15.18
CA LYS A 129 4.17 -20.35 -14.46
C LYS A 129 3.88 -20.85 -13.04
N ALA A 130 2.64 -20.77 -12.61
CA ALA A 130 2.24 -21.09 -11.25
C ALA A 130 2.24 -22.62 -11.03
N VAL A 131 2.93 -23.06 -9.99
CA VAL A 131 2.95 -24.49 -9.55
C VAL A 131 1.75 -24.80 -8.65
N VAL A 132 1.27 -23.80 -7.92
CA VAL A 132 0.09 -23.88 -7.04
C VAL A 132 -0.95 -22.85 -7.43
N SER A 133 -2.24 -23.12 -7.14
CA SER A 133 -3.29 -22.16 -7.47
C SER A 133 -3.10 -20.85 -6.72
N THR A 134 -3.39 -19.71 -7.37
CA THR A 134 -3.33 -18.37 -6.76
C THR A 134 -4.15 -18.29 -5.47
N LYS A 135 -5.30 -18.96 -5.40
CA LYS A 135 -6.14 -19.01 -4.20
C LYS A 135 -5.41 -19.67 -3.02
N THR A 136 -4.73 -20.79 -3.26
CA THR A 136 -3.95 -21.49 -2.24
C THR A 136 -2.73 -20.69 -1.81
N ALA A 137 -1.98 -20.14 -2.77
CA ALA A 137 -0.82 -19.30 -2.50
C ALA A 137 -1.19 -18.08 -1.64
N LYS A 138 -2.29 -17.39 -1.96
CA LYS A 138 -2.79 -16.24 -1.21
C LYS A 138 -3.19 -16.61 0.22
N LYS A 139 -3.88 -17.74 0.43
CA LYS A 139 -4.29 -18.22 1.78
C LYS A 139 -3.07 -18.48 2.67
N VAL A 140 -2.05 -19.15 2.14
CA VAL A 140 -0.82 -19.45 2.86
C VAL A 140 -0.04 -18.17 3.17
N SER A 141 0.08 -17.25 2.21
CA SER A 141 0.77 -15.98 2.40
C SER A 141 0.10 -15.12 3.47
N ASN A 142 -1.21 -14.95 3.43
CA ASN A 142 -1.92 -14.16 4.43
C ASN A 142 -1.74 -14.72 5.84
N ALA A 143 -1.75 -16.04 5.99
CA ALA A 143 -1.51 -16.69 7.29
C ALA A 143 -0.06 -16.45 7.77
N ALA A 144 0.92 -16.57 6.88
CA ALA A 144 2.33 -16.33 7.20
C ALA A 144 2.60 -14.85 7.53
N THR A 145 2.04 -13.91 6.77
CA THR A 145 2.16 -12.47 7.04
C THR A 145 1.54 -12.10 8.39
N THR A 146 0.33 -12.59 8.68
CA THR A 146 -0.32 -12.35 9.98
C THR A 146 0.52 -12.90 11.14
N ALA A 147 1.09 -14.10 10.99
CA ALA A 147 1.95 -14.69 12.00
C ALA A 147 3.24 -13.87 12.20
N SER A 148 3.86 -13.41 11.10
CA SER A 148 5.07 -12.57 11.15
C SER A 148 4.80 -11.23 11.83
N LEU A 149 3.71 -10.54 11.47
CA LEU A 149 3.33 -9.26 12.09
C LEU A 149 3.12 -9.41 13.59
N LYS A 150 2.42 -10.45 14.03
CA LYS A 150 2.21 -10.72 15.46
C LYS A 150 3.51 -11.02 16.21
N LEU A 151 4.44 -11.76 15.61
CA LEU A 151 5.76 -12.03 16.19
C LEU A 151 6.60 -10.76 16.32
N ASN A 152 6.38 -9.76 15.45
CA ASN A 152 7.03 -8.45 15.52
C ASN A 152 6.25 -7.42 16.35
N GLY A 153 5.29 -7.85 17.17
CA GLY A 153 4.56 -6.99 18.10
C GLY A 153 3.35 -6.27 17.51
N VAL A 154 2.99 -6.56 16.27
CA VAL A 154 1.78 -6.03 15.62
C VAL A 154 0.61 -6.97 15.93
N GLU A 155 -0.04 -6.77 17.08
CA GLU A 155 -1.11 -7.66 17.57
C GLU A 155 -2.30 -7.77 16.61
N GLU A 156 -2.64 -6.70 15.93
CA GLU A 156 -3.77 -6.64 14.99
C GLU A 156 -3.51 -7.39 13.67
N GLY A 157 -2.26 -7.76 13.40
CA GLY A 157 -1.89 -8.46 12.17
C GLY A 157 -2.25 -7.65 10.91
N MET A 158 -2.95 -8.27 9.96
CA MET A 158 -3.35 -7.62 8.71
C MET A 158 -4.31 -6.42 8.88
N LYS A 159 -4.96 -6.25 10.03
CA LYS A 159 -5.83 -5.09 10.31
C LYS A 159 -5.04 -3.81 10.56
N ALA A 160 -3.77 -3.90 10.93
CA ALA A 160 -2.91 -2.74 11.13
C ALA A 160 -2.82 -1.83 9.88
N TYR A 161 -3.03 -2.38 8.70
CA TYR A 161 -3.03 -1.60 7.45
C TYR A 161 -4.20 -0.60 7.34
N ASP A 162 -5.30 -0.82 8.06
CA ASP A 162 -6.48 0.06 8.02
C ASP A 162 -6.30 1.35 8.86
N GLY A 163 -5.31 1.39 9.77
CA GLY A 163 -5.01 2.53 10.64
C GLY A 163 -4.59 3.80 9.90
N VAL A 164 -4.09 3.69 8.68
CA VAL A 164 -3.61 4.83 7.88
C VAL A 164 -4.68 5.91 7.67
N VAL A 165 -5.97 5.55 7.58
CA VAL A 165 -7.04 6.54 7.37
C VAL A 165 -7.18 7.48 8.57
N LYS A 166 -7.05 6.96 9.79
CA LYS A 166 -7.02 7.79 10.99
C LYS A 166 -5.85 8.76 10.96
N LEU A 167 -4.66 8.27 10.66
CA LEU A 167 -3.45 9.11 10.56
C LEU A 167 -3.59 10.18 9.47
N LEU A 168 -4.20 9.85 8.32
CA LEU A 168 -4.50 10.81 7.26
C LEU A 168 -5.49 11.89 7.74
N LEU A 169 -6.53 11.51 8.45
CA LEU A 169 -7.49 12.46 9.01
C LEU A 169 -6.83 13.39 10.01
N ASP A 170 -6.03 12.87 10.94
CA ASP A 170 -5.29 13.65 11.92
C ASP A 170 -4.31 14.62 11.22
N TYR A 171 -3.61 14.16 10.18
CA TYR A 171 -2.72 15.00 9.39
C TYR A 171 -3.46 16.15 8.68
N TYR A 172 -4.57 15.83 7.97
CA TYR A 172 -5.31 16.86 7.24
C TYR A 172 -6.09 17.79 8.15
N ASP A 173 -6.52 17.34 9.30
CA ASP A 173 -7.14 18.19 10.34
C ASP A 173 -6.13 19.26 10.77
N GLY A 174 -4.88 18.87 11.05
CA GLY A 174 -3.80 19.80 11.36
C GLY A 174 -3.49 20.77 10.22
N VAL A 175 -3.44 20.30 8.98
CA VAL A 175 -3.20 21.15 7.79
C VAL A 175 -4.34 22.13 7.55
N LEU A 176 -5.60 21.71 7.72
CA LEU A 176 -6.79 22.54 7.42
C LEU A 176 -7.12 23.52 8.53
N TYR A 177 -6.89 23.17 9.79
CA TYR A 177 -7.31 23.95 10.95
C TYR A 177 -6.15 24.58 11.75
N GLY A 178 -4.90 24.39 11.30
CA GLY A 178 -3.79 25.22 11.73
C GLY A 178 -3.05 24.80 13.01
N ASP A 179 -3.21 23.54 13.45
CA ASP A 179 -2.51 23.04 14.65
C ASP A 179 -1.17 22.34 14.35
N VAL A 180 -0.77 22.23 13.10
CA VAL A 180 0.53 21.65 12.70
C VAL A 180 1.36 22.68 11.94
N LEU A 181 2.12 23.49 12.67
CA LEU A 181 3.31 24.12 12.14
C LEU A 181 4.39 23.03 12.00
N VAL A 182 4.43 22.36 10.87
CA VAL A 182 5.61 21.58 10.49
C VAL A 182 6.61 22.58 9.91
N THR A 183 7.31 23.29 10.77
CA THR A 183 8.57 23.92 10.38
C THR A 183 9.60 22.80 10.24
N VAL A 184 9.78 22.31 9.04
CA VAL A 184 11.00 21.58 8.69
C VAL A 184 12.07 22.67 8.51
N ASP A 185 12.73 23.02 9.60
CA ASP A 185 13.96 23.79 9.52
C ASP A 185 14.99 22.89 8.83
N ALA A 186 15.31 23.23 7.59
CA ALA A 186 16.43 22.68 6.86
C ALA A 186 17.72 23.27 7.47
N GLU A 187 18.45 22.49 8.26
CA GLU A 187 19.87 22.64 8.51
C GLU A 187 20.66 21.65 7.66
#